data_f693d22e69b37b13be42a7cf376f5868
#
_entry.id   f693d22e69b37b13be42a7cf376f5868
#
_cell.length_a   1.000
_cell.length_b   1.000
_cell.length_c   1.000
_cell.angle_alpha   90.00
_cell.angle_beta   90.00
_cell.angle_gamma   90.00
#
_symmetry.space_group_name_H-M   'P 1'
#
loop_
_entity.id
_entity.type
_entity.pdbx_description
1 polymer ?
#
loop_
_entity_poly.entity_id
_entity_poly.type
_entity_poly.pdbx_seq_one_letter_code
_entity_poly.pdbx_strand_id
1 'polypeptide(L)'
;QTGYRKADYSVVYPTARGTGPAFTVLVAVFLFGEKLAPLGFAGIVCVLLGIVLLAYPGKDKQLKSSLSGGLCWGVLTGVFIASYSSLDGFAIQLIGLTPLMYYVPGMAVRLLLLGPGILSKKSGRESFKEDIRKRWKYALYIGIAHPAAYLLVLFALLYAPLAYVAPTREVSMMLALFIGAKALHEKVTPLKTAGVLAMMTGVILISLAR
;
A
#
# COMPACT_ATOMS: atom_id res chain seq x y z
N GLN A 1 -6.13 1.77 -11.64
CA GLN A 1 -7.57 1.49 -11.85
C GLN A 1 -7.82 0.56 -13.04
N THR A 2 -7.04 0.62 -14.13
CA THR A 2 -7.25 -0.21 -15.32
C THR A 2 -7.06 -1.70 -15.05
N GLY A 3 -6.09 -2.08 -14.24
CA GLY A 3 -5.84 -3.46 -13.83
C GLY A 3 -7.01 -4.08 -13.05
N TYR A 4 -7.61 -3.31 -12.14
CA TYR A 4 -8.77 -3.74 -11.35
C TYR A 4 -10.07 -3.86 -12.16
N ARG A 5 -10.11 -3.31 -13.38
CA ARG A 5 -11.25 -3.44 -14.31
C ARG A 5 -11.09 -4.58 -15.30
N LYS A 6 -9.85 -5.02 -15.56
CA LYS A 6 -9.51 -6.03 -16.59
C LYS A 6 -9.18 -7.41 -16.02
N ALA A 7 -9.00 -7.51 -14.70
CA ALA A 7 -8.67 -8.76 -14.04
C ALA A 7 -9.32 -8.82 -12.65
N ASP A 8 -9.43 -10.02 -12.09
CA ASP A 8 -10.06 -10.24 -10.79
C ASP A 8 -9.33 -9.50 -9.66
N TYR A 9 -10.06 -8.64 -8.97
CA TYR A 9 -9.56 -7.84 -7.84
C TYR A 9 -8.90 -8.70 -6.77
N SER A 10 -9.47 -9.89 -6.52
CA SER A 10 -8.97 -10.87 -5.55
C SER A 10 -7.56 -11.41 -5.87
N VAL A 11 -7.09 -11.29 -7.11
CA VAL A 11 -5.72 -11.64 -7.52
C VAL A 11 -4.83 -10.40 -7.64
N VAL A 12 -5.31 -9.35 -8.30
CA VAL A 12 -4.54 -8.13 -8.55
C VAL A 12 -4.13 -7.43 -7.26
N TYR A 13 -5.08 -7.26 -6.32
CA TYR A 13 -4.85 -6.50 -5.09
C TYR A 13 -3.78 -7.14 -4.19
N PRO A 14 -3.88 -8.45 -3.85
CA PRO A 14 -2.87 -9.08 -3.03
C PRO A 14 -1.50 -9.14 -3.70
N THR A 15 -1.47 -9.41 -5.02
CA THR A 15 -0.22 -9.44 -5.77
C THR A 15 0.49 -8.08 -5.74
N ALA A 16 -0.26 -6.99 -5.96
CA ALA A 16 0.28 -5.63 -5.90
C ALA A 16 0.80 -5.29 -4.49
N ARG A 17 0.08 -5.71 -3.45
CA ARG A 17 0.47 -5.48 -2.05
C ARG A 17 1.68 -6.30 -1.61
N GLY A 18 1.90 -7.48 -2.20
CA GLY A 18 3.10 -8.28 -1.93
C GLY A 18 4.32 -7.79 -2.71
N THR A 19 4.13 -7.53 -4.01
CA THR A 19 5.25 -7.13 -4.89
C THR A 19 5.70 -5.69 -4.67
N GLY A 20 4.79 -4.77 -4.31
CA GLY A 20 5.14 -3.36 -4.06
C GLY A 20 6.22 -3.19 -2.98
N PRO A 21 6.00 -3.62 -1.74
CA PRO A 21 7.01 -3.56 -0.69
C PRO A 21 8.28 -4.37 -1.02
N ALA A 22 8.15 -5.54 -1.67
CA ALA A 22 9.31 -6.34 -2.08
C ALA A 22 10.23 -5.55 -3.03
N PHE A 23 9.67 -4.95 -4.09
CA PHE A 23 10.44 -4.10 -5.00
C PHE A 23 10.99 -2.85 -4.31
N THR A 24 10.23 -2.24 -3.38
CA THR A 24 10.73 -1.09 -2.61
C THR A 24 11.94 -1.47 -1.77
N VAL A 25 11.94 -2.63 -1.11
CA VAL A 25 13.10 -3.14 -0.37
C VAL A 25 14.30 -3.36 -1.29
N LEU A 26 14.10 -3.93 -2.48
CA LEU A 26 15.19 -4.09 -3.45
C LEU A 26 15.77 -2.75 -3.87
N VAL A 27 14.94 -1.74 -4.15
CA VAL A 27 15.40 -0.39 -4.46
C VAL A 27 16.17 0.22 -3.28
N ALA A 28 15.66 0.11 -2.07
CA ALA A 28 16.32 0.64 -0.87
C ALA A 28 17.71 0.04 -0.66
N VAL A 29 17.86 -1.26 -0.82
CA VAL A 29 19.15 -1.95 -0.65
C VAL A 29 20.10 -1.66 -1.81
N PHE A 30 19.65 -1.84 -3.06
CA PHE A 30 20.55 -1.78 -4.21
C PHE A 30 20.82 -0.37 -4.74
N LEU A 31 19.82 0.53 -4.67
CA LEU A 31 19.98 1.91 -5.18
C LEU A 31 20.29 2.92 -4.07
N PHE A 32 19.73 2.77 -2.88
CA PHE A 32 20.00 3.70 -1.77
C PHE A 32 21.15 3.22 -0.88
N GLY A 33 21.62 1.97 -1.07
CA GLY A 33 22.70 1.39 -0.28
C GLY A 33 22.33 1.15 1.19
N GLU A 34 21.05 1.01 1.50
CA GLU A 34 20.60 0.74 2.87
C GLU A 34 21.15 -0.59 3.38
N LYS A 35 21.82 -0.54 4.53
CA LYS A 35 22.35 -1.73 5.20
C LYS A 35 21.29 -2.31 6.13
N LEU A 36 20.88 -3.53 5.86
CA LEU A 36 19.93 -4.26 6.69
C LEU A 36 20.64 -5.09 7.73
N ALA A 37 20.26 -4.96 9.00
CA ALA A 37 20.65 -5.92 10.02
C ALA A 37 20.04 -7.31 9.68
N PRO A 38 20.73 -8.43 9.99
CA PRO A 38 20.20 -9.77 9.68
C PRO A 38 18.81 -10.02 10.26
N LEU A 39 18.56 -9.51 11.47
CA LEU A 39 17.26 -9.59 12.13
C LEU A 39 16.17 -8.79 11.36
N GLY A 40 16.52 -7.62 10.85
CA GLY A 40 15.63 -6.80 10.03
C GLY A 40 15.30 -7.46 8.70
N PHE A 41 16.27 -8.08 8.06
CA PHE A 41 16.06 -8.86 6.84
C PHE A 41 15.10 -10.04 7.08
N ALA A 42 15.31 -10.81 8.16
CA ALA A 42 14.39 -11.88 8.54
C ALA A 42 12.96 -11.34 8.77
N GLY A 43 12.85 -10.20 9.43
CA GLY A 43 11.56 -9.53 9.64
C GLY A 43 10.86 -9.13 8.33
N ILE A 44 11.59 -8.57 7.36
CA ILE A 44 11.06 -8.24 6.03
C ILE A 44 10.54 -9.51 5.34
N VAL A 45 11.31 -10.58 5.34
CA VAL A 45 10.90 -11.87 4.76
C VAL A 45 9.63 -12.39 5.42
N CYS A 46 9.53 -12.32 6.75
CA CYS A 46 8.32 -12.72 7.49
C CYS A 46 7.09 -11.88 7.08
N VAL A 47 7.23 -10.55 6.95
CA VAL A 47 6.13 -9.68 6.50
C VAL A 47 5.69 -10.07 5.09
N LEU A 48 6.63 -10.22 4.15
CA LEU A 48 6.32 -10.56 2.77
C LEU A 48 5.65 -11.93 2.64
N LEU A 49 6.13 -12.94 3.40
CA LEU A 49 5.47 -14.24 3.48
C LEU A 49 4.04 -14.12 4.05
N GLY A 50 3.86 -13.33 5.10
CA GLY A 50 2.56 -13.05 5.67
C GLY A 50 1.58 -12.42 4.68
N ILE A 51 2.05 -11.46 3.86
CA ILE A 51 1.25 -10.87 2.79
C ILE A 51 0.84 -11.93 1.76
N VAL A 52 1.76 -12.78 1.33
CA VAL A 52 1.48 -13.86 0.37
C VAL A 52 0.44 -14.84 0.95
N LEU A 53 0.57 -15.23 2.22
CA LEU A 53 -0.38 -16.11 2.88
C LEU A 53 -1.78 -15.47 3.02
N LEU A 54 -1.86 -14.18 3.35
CA LEU A 54 -3.12 -13.44 3.39
C LEU A 54 -3.78 -13.33 2.02
N ALA A 55 -2.95 -13.16 1.00
CA ALA A 55 -3.34 -13.01 -0.38
C ALA A 55 -3.78 -14.31 -1.04
N TYR A 56 -3.44 -15.47 -0.45
CA TYR A 56 -3.68 -16.76 -1.07
C TYR A 56 -5.18 -17.05 -1.21
N PRO A 57 -5.67 -17.29 -2.44
CA PRO A 57 -7.11 -17.41 -2.72
C PRO A 57 -7.73 -18.73 -2.29
N GLY A 58 -6.97 -19.62 -1.68
CA GLY A 58 -7.45 -20.94 -1.27
C GLY A 58 -7.71 -21.90 -2.45
N LYS A 59 -8.74 -22.76 -2.30
CA LYS A 59 -9.08 -23.80 -3.29
C LYS A 59 -10.09 -23.32 -4.36
N ASP A 60 -10.32 -22.03 -4.48
CA ASP A 60 -11.34 -21.51 -5.40
C ASP A 60 -10.91 -21.68 -6.85
N LYS A 61 -11.60 -22.61 -7.57
CA LYS A 61 -11.26 -23.01 -8.94
C LYS A 61 -11.50 -21.91 -9.98
N GLN A 62 -12.42 -20.97 -9.70
CA GLN A 62 -12.72 -19.86 -10.60
C GLN A 62 -11.57 -18.83 -10.67
N LEU A 63 -10.81 -18.69 -9.59
CA LEU A 63 -9.64 -17.82 -9.55
C LEU A 63 -8.46 -18.33 -10.39
N LYS A 64 -8.37 -19.64 -10.63
CA LYS A 64 -7.23 -20.21 -11.38
C LYS A 64 -7.23 -19.87 -12.87
N SER A 65 -8.37 -19.60 -13.49
CA SER A 65 -8.46 -19.28 -14.91
C SER A 65 -8.06 -17.84 -15.26
N SER A 66 -8.10 -16.92 -14.30
CA SER A 66 -7.72 -15.51 -14.46
C SER A 66 -6.34 -15.17 -13.86
N LEU A 67 -5.58 -16.17 -13.40
CA LEU A 67 -4.33 -15.96 -12.67
C LEU A 67 -3.27 -15.18 -13.46
N SER A 68 -3.05 -15.50 -14.74
CA SER A 68 -1.96 -14.88 -15.51
C SER A 68 -2.19 -13.38 -15.74
N GLY A 69 -3.41 -12.99 -16.11
CA GLY A 69 -3.76 -11.59 -16.27
C GLY A 69 -3.75 -10.83 -14.95
N GLY A 70 -4.30 -11.42 -13.88
CA GLY A 70 -4.33 -10.84 -12.55
C GLY A 70 -2.94 -10.65 -11.94
N LEU A 71 -2.05 -11.62 -12.10
CA LEU A 71 -0.66 -11.54 -11.68
C LEU A 71 0.11 -10.44 -12.42
N CYS A 72 -0.02 -10.37 -13.75
CA CYS A 72 0.66 -9.35 -14.54
C CYS A 72 0.24 -7.93 -14.11
N TRP A 73 -1.07 -7.67 -13.98
CA TRP A 73 -1.58 -6.38 -13.52
C TRP A 73 -1.21 -6.10 -12.06
N GLY A 74 -1.18 -7.13 -11.22
CA GLY A 74 -0.74 -7.03 -9.82
C GLY A 74 0.72 -6.63 -9.71
N VAL A 75 1.61 -7.32 -10.41
CA VAL A 75 3.05 -7.01 -10.44
C VAL A 75 3.29 -5.61 -11.02
N LEU A 76 2.64 -5.25 -12.12
CA LEU A 76 2.77 -3.91 -12.71
C LEU A 76 2.31 -2.83 -11.70
N THR A 77 1.22 -3.06 -11.00
CA THR A 77 0.76 -2.14 -9.93
C THR A 77 1.78 -2.09 -8.79
N GLY A 78 2.38 -3.23 -8.42
CA GLY A 78 3.46 -3.29 -7.43
C GLY A 78 4.70 -2.49 -7.83
N VAL A 79 5.10 -2.54 -9.10
CA VAL A 79 6.19 -1.70 -9.63
C VAL A 79 5.87 -0.22 -9.47
N PHE A 80 4.65 0.22 -9.78
CA PHE A 80 4.24 1.62 -9.56
C PHE A 80 4.21 1.99 -8.07
N ILE A 81 3.77 1.07 -7.19
CA ILE A 81 3.84 1.27 -5.74
C ILE A 81 5.29 1.46 -5.30
N ALA A 82 6.19 0.59 -5.73
CA ALA A 82 7.61 0.70 -5.43
C ALA A 82 8.20 2.01 -5.96
N SER A 83 7.85 2.41 -7.17
CA SER A 83 8.35 3.64 -7.79
C SER A 83 8.00 4.88 -6.95
N TYR A 84 6.73 5.06 -6.60
CA TYR A 84 6.37 6.24 -5.79
C TYR A 84 6.93 6.15 -4.36
N SER A 85 6.96 4.95 -3.73
CA SER A 85 7.55 4.79 -2.40
C SER A 85 9.05 5.05 -2.40
N SER A 86 9.75 4.68 -3.47
CA SER A 86 11.17 4.99 -3.63
C SER A 86 11.41 6.48 -3.87
N LEU A 87 10.52 7.16 -4.62
CA LEU A 87 10.58 8.62 -4.76
C LEU A 87 10.35 9.31 -3.41
N ASP A 88 9.43 8.81 -2.58
CA ASP A 88 9.23 9.31 -1.22
C ASP A 88 10.51 9.17 -0.38
N GLY A 89 11.14 7.97 -0.40
CA GLY A 89 12.41 7.71 0.28
C GLY A 89 13.53 8.61 -0.22
N PHE A 90 13.67 8.74 -1.54
CA PHE A 90 14.65 9.62 -2.16
C PHE A 90 14.49 11.08 -1.72
N ALA A 91 13.27 11.60 -1.75
CA ALA A 91 12.97 12.96 -1.36
C ALA A 91 13.25 13.24 0.12
N ILE A 92 12.85 12.33 1.00
CA ILE A 92 12.97 12.53 2.45
C ILE A 92 14.38 12.18 2.95
N GLN A 93 14.94 11.02 2.54
CA GLN A 93 16.20 10.51 3.10
C GLN A 93 17.44 11.01 2.39
N LEU A 94 17.41 11.17 1.07
CA LEU A 94 18.59 11.57 0.29
C LEU A 94 18.63 13.07 0.01
N ILE A 95 17.49 13.69 -0.34
CA ILE A 95 17.43 15.15 -0.56
C ILE A 95 17.26 15.88 0.77
N GLY A 96 16.67 15.25 1.80
CA GLY A 96 16.45 15.86 3.11
C GLY A 96 15.25 16.79 3.17
N LEU A 97 14.26 16.60 2.30
CA LEU A 97 13.02 17.39 2.35
C LEU A 97 12.20 17.03 3.59
N THR A 98 11.59 18.04 4.21
CA THR A 98 10.63 17.75 5.26
C THR A 98 9.35 17.12 4.68
N PRO A 99 8.66 16.23 5.40
CA PRO A 99 7.42 15.61 4.95
C PRO A 99 6.37 16.58 4.39
N LEU A 100 6.22 17.74 5.06
CA LEU A 100 5.28 18.77 4.62
C LEU A 100 5.73 19.49 3.33
N MET A 101 7.03 19.82 3.22
CA MET A 101 7.60 20.44 2.02
C MET A 101 7.50 19.50 0.80
N TYR A 102 7.52 18.20 1.00
CA TYR A 102 7.33 17.24 -0.07
C TYR A 102 5.85 17.03 -0.41
N TYR A 103 5.01 16.83 0.62
CA TYR A 103 3.62 16.45 0.44
C TYR A 103 2.74 17.58 -0.11
N VAL A 104 2.86 18.79 0.44
CA VAL A 104 1.96 19.91 0.11
C VAL A 104 2.09 20.34 -1.36
N PRO A 105 3.30 20.58 -1.91
CA PRO A 105 3.45 20.87 -3.34
C PRO A 105 3.00 19.71 -4.23
N GLY A 106 3.30 18.46 -3.84
CA GLY A 106 2.86 17.28 -4.58
C GLY A 106 1.34 17.18 -4.67
N MET A 107 0.64 17.53 -3.58
CA MET A 107 -0.83 17.58 -3.56
C MET A 107 -1.37 18.72 -4.43
N ALA A 108 -0.74 19.90 -4.39
CA ALA A 108 -1.10 21.03 -5.24
C ALA A 108 -0.94 20.70 -6.73
N VAL A 109 0.19 20.11 -7.12
CA VAL A 109 0.43 19.65 -8.49
C VAL A 109 -0.63 18.62 -8.93
N ARG A 110 -0.94 17.64 -8.08
CA ARG A 110 -1.98 16.65 -8.36
C ARG A 110 -3.34 17.28 -8.55
N LEU A 111 -3.71 18.26 -7.72
CA LEU A 111 -4.97 19.02 -7.86
C LEU A 111 -5.02 19.81 -9.17
N LEU A 112 -3.94 20.49 -9.53
CA LEU A 112 -3.83 21.27 -10.76
C LEU A 112 -3.88 20.40 -12.01
N LEU A 113 -3.30 19.22 -12.00
CA LEU A 113 -3.29 18.30 -13.15
C LEU A 113 -4.61 17.55 -13.32
N LEU A 114 -5.19 17.05 -12.23
CA LEU A 114 -6.39 16.21 -12.29
C LEU A 114 -7.70 17.00 -12.16
N GLY A 115 -7.68 18.10 -11.42
CA GLY A 115 -8.86 18.93 -11.17
C GLY A 115 -9.53 19.41 -12.44
N PRO A 116 -8.82 20.06 -13.38
CA PRO A 116 -9.42 20.53 -14.64
C PRO A 116 -10.02 19.40 -15.47
N GLY A 117 -9.35 18.22 -15.52
CA GLY A 117 -9.84 17.06 -16.26
C GLY A 117 -11.16 16.48 -15.72
N ILE A 118 -11.37 16.57 -14.41
CA ILE A 118 -12.62 16.16 -13.77
C ILE A 118 -13.71 17.21 -13.92
N LEU A 119 -13.35 18.48 -13.69
CA LEU A 119 -14.30 19.59 -13.69
C LEU A 119 -14.70 20.07 -15.10
N SER A 120 -13.94 19.77 -16.15
CA SER A 120 -14.29 20.11 -17.53
C SER A 120 -15.45 19.28 -18.08
N LYS A 121 -15.63 18.05 -17.57
CA LYS A 121 -16.72 17.16 -18.00
C LYS A 121 -17.99 17.44 -17.19
N LYS A 122 -19.14 17.63 -17.88
CA LYS A 122 -20.44 17.85 -17.24
C LYS A 122 -20.77 16.74 -16.22
N SER A 123 -20.57 15.47 -16.59
CA SER A 123 -20.74 14.31 -15.69
C SER A 123 -19.83 14.40 -14.46
N GLY A 124 -18.58 14.85 -14.60
CA GLY A 124 -17.65 15.01 -13.47
C GLY A 124 -18.10 16.09 -12.48
N ARG A 125 -18.61 17.23 -12.99
CA ARG A 125 -19.17 18.31 -12.14
C ARG A 125 -20.41 17.85 -11.39
N GLU A 126 -21.30 17.14 -12.06
CA GLU A 126 -22.53 16.63 -11.46
C GLU A 126 -22.23 15.63 -10.36
N SER A 127 -21.34 14.66 -10.62
CA SER A 127 -20.88 13.70 -9.61
C SER A 127 -20.21 14.40 -8.42
N PHE A 128 -19.34 15.38 -8.66
CA PHE A 128 -18.68 16.12 -7.60
C PHE A 128 -19.68 16.92 -6.74
N LYS A 129 -20.66 17.59 -7.35
CA LYS A 129 -21.71 18.29 -6.62
C LYS A 129 -22.59 17.35 -5.82
N GLU A 130 -22.91 16.19 -6.37
CA GLU A 130 -23.71 15.18 -5.70
C GLU A 130 -22.98 14.58 -4.49
N ASP A 131 -21.69 14.26 -4.64
CA ASP A 131 -20.86 13.73 -3.54
C ASP A 131 -20.72 14.78 -2.42
N ILE A 132 -20.47 16.04 -2.73
CA ILE A 132 -20.45 17.09 -1.71
C ILE A 132 -21.82 17.23 -1.04
N ARG A 133 -22.91 17.21 -1.79
CA ARG A 133 -24.26 17.42 -1.22
C ARG A 133 -24.73 16.25 -0.36
N LYS A 134 -24.49 15.00 -0.83
CA LYS A 134 -25.03 13.80 -0.17
C LYS A 134 -24.04 13.09 0.74
N ARG A 135 -22.72 13.25 0.50
CA ARG A 135 -21.66 12.45 1.13
C ARG A 135 -20.53 13.29 1.73
N TRP A 136 -20.78 14.58 2.01
CA TRP A 136 -19.73 15.49 2.48
C TRP A 136 -18.99 15.01 3.72
N LYS A 137 -19.68 14.33 4.67
CA LYS A 137 -19.06 13.76 5.87
C LYS A 137 -18.00 12.71 5.53
N TYR A 138 -18.31 11.82 4.58
CA TYR A 138 -17.36 10.81 4.11
C TYR A 138 -16.21 11.44 3.32
N ALA A 139 -16.52 12.41 2.47
CA ALA A 139 -15.51 13.16 1.72
C ALA A 139 -14.54 13.89 2.66
N LEU A 140 -15.05 14.54 3.71
CA LEU A 140 -14.25 15.21 4.72
C LEU A 140 -13.39 14.21 5.50
N TYR A 141 -13.97 13.10 5.95
CA TYR A 141 -13.24 12.05 6.65
C TYR A 141 -12.08 11.50 5.81
N ILE A 142 -12.34 11.14 4.56
CA ILE A 142 -11.30 10.64 3.64
C ILE A 142 -10.28 11.73 3.34
N GLY A 143 -10.74 12.98 3.14
CA GLY A 143 -9.89 14.14 2.86
C GLY A 143 -8.92 14.49 4.00
N ILE A 144 -9.22 14.13 5.23
CA ILE A 144 -8.34 14.30 6.40
C ILE A 144 -7.53 13.03 6.69
N ALA A 145 -8.21 11.87 6.73
CA ALA A 145 -7.57 10.62 7.14
C ALA A 145 -6.49 10.16 6.14
N HIS A 146 -6.72 10.31 4.84
CA HIS A 146 -5.75 9.89 3.83
C HIS A 146 -4.46 10.73 3.86
N PRO A 147 -4.51 12.07 3.85
CA PRO A 147 -3.31 12.90 4.05
C PRO A 147 -2.59 12.61 5.35
N ALA A 148 -3.33 12.51 6.46
CA ALA A 148 -2.75 12.22 7.76
C ALA A 148 -1.99 10.88 7.77
N ALA A 149 -2.61 9.82 7.26
CA ALA A 149 -1.99 8.51 7.16
C ALA A 149 -0.72 8.53 6.28
N TYR A 150 -0.76 9.25 5.16
CA TYR A 150 0.40 9.35 4.28
C TYR A 150 1.54 10.18 4.90
N LEU A 151 1.22 11.29 5.56
CA LEU A 151 2.20 12.10 6.27
C LEU A 151 2.88 11.30 7.39
N LEU A 152 2.16 10.44 8.13
CA LEU A 152 2.76 9.56 9.13
C LEU A 152 3.82 8.63 8.51
N VAL A 153 3.58 8.13 7.31
CA VAL A 153 4.59 7.33 6.57
C VAL A 153 5.81 8.17 6.20
N LEU A 154 5.61 9.40 5.69
CA LEU A 154 6.71 10.29 5.36
C LEU A 154 7.51 10.70 6.61
N PHE A 155 6.83 10.91 7.75
CA PHE A 155 7.51 11.14 9.02
C PHE A 155 8.31 9.90 9.48
N ALA A 156 7.80 8.70 9.29
CA ALA A 156 8.51 7.47 9.61
C ALA A 156 9.82 7.34 8.81
N LEU A 157 9.85 7.82 7.55
CA LEU A 157 11.05 7.83 6.71
C LEU A 157 12.16 8.76 7.22
N LEU A 158 11.86 9.71 8.11
CA LEU A 158 12.90 10.54 8.78
C LEU A 158 13.69 9.72 9.82
N TYR A 159 13.10 8.68 10.38
CA TYR A 159 13.65 7.96 11.54
C TYR A 159 14.02 6.51 11.23
N ALA A 160 13.54 5.95 10.12
CA ALA A 160 13.75 4.55 9.77
C ALA A 160 14.04 4.37 8.27
N PRO A 161 14.88 3.39 7.91
CA PRO A 161 15.18 3.02 6.52
C PRO A 161 13.91 2.71 5.73
N LEU A 162 13.91 3.06 4.44
CA LEU A 162 12.79 2.78 3.53
C LEU A 162 12.46 1.29 3.47
N ALA A 163 13.49 0.43 3.51
CA ALA A 163 13.35 -1.02 3.53
C ALA A 163 12.54 -1.55 4.72
N TYR A 164 12.50 -0.84 5.84
CA TYR A 164 11.68 -1.21 7.01
C TYR A 164 10.30 -0.56 6.97
N VAL A 165 10.23 0.71 6.54
CA VAL A 165 8.96 1.44 6.48
C VAL A 165 8.00 0.83 5.46
N ALA A 166 8.49 0.44 4.27
CA ALA A 166 7.63 -0.05 3.21
C ALA A 166 6.86 -1.34 3.57
N PRO A 167 7.48 -2.42 4.11
CA PRO A 167 6.73 -3.61 4.53
C PRO A 167 5.84 -3.36 5.75
N THR A 168 6.28 -2.51 6.69
CA THR A 168 5.52 -2.20 7.91
C THR A 168 4.18 -1.51 7.61
N ARG A 169 4.09 -0.74 6.53
CA ARG A 169 2.83 -0.14 6.07
C ARG A 169 1.74 -1.17 5.82
N GLU A 170 2.12 -2.39 5.43
CA GLU A 170 1.16 -3.44 5.07
C GLU A 170 0.47 -4.08 6.29
N VAL A 171 0.88 -3.72 7.52
CA VAL A 171 0.16 -4.07 8.76
C VAL A 171 -1.32 -3.65 8.72
N SER A 172 -1.65 -2.61 7.94
CA SER A 172 -3.04 -2.23 7.68
C SER A 172 -3.92 -3.35 7.09
N MET A 173 -3.31 -4.31 6.37
CA MET A 173 -4.04 -5.49 5.87
C MET A 173 -4.54 -6.40 7.00
N MET A 174 -3.79 -6.48 8.11
CA MET A 174 -4.21 -7.23 9.29
C MET A 174 -5.47 -6.60 9.90
N LEU A 175 -5.46 -5.28 10.06
CA LEU A 175 -6.64 -4.55 10.55
C LEU A 175 -7.84 -4.73 9.63
N ALA A 176 -7.64 -4.68 8.31
CA ALA A 176 -8.69 -4.93 7.33
C ALA A 176 -9.27 -6.36 7.47
N LEU A 177 -8.43 -7.37 7.72
CA LEU A 177 -8.88 -8.74 7.97
C LEU A 177 -9.74 -8.85 9.25
N PHE A 178 -9.31 -8.22 10.35
CA PHE A 178 -10.08 -8.21 11.60
C PHE A 178 -11.43 -7.50 11.44
N ILE A 179 -11.45 -6.37 10.76
CA ILE A 179 -12.68 -5.63 10.47
C ILE A 179 -13.59 -6.48 9.56
N GLY A 180 -13.06 -7.07 8.50
CA GLY A 180 -13.80 -7.95 7.59
C GLY A 180 -14.40 -9.16 8.32
N ALA A 181 -13.60 -9.83 9.17
CA ALA A 181 -14.06 -10.97 9.96
C ALA A 181 -15.20 -10.59 10.93
N LYS A 182 -15.05 -9.43 11.63
CA LYS A 182 -16.01 -9.01 12.66
C LYS A 182 -17.25 -8.31 12.09
N ALA A 183 -17.06 -7.42 11.11
CA ALA A 183 -18.15 -6.60 10.56
C ALA A 183 -18.89 -7.28 9.41
N LEU A 184 -18.20 -8.06 8.58
CA LEU A 184 -18.75 -8.72 7.41
C LEU A 184 -18.98 -10.22 7.62
N HIS A 185 -18.70 -10.75 8.81
CA HIS A 185 -18.80 -12.18 9.16
C HIS A 185 -18.06 -13.10 8.18
N GLU A 186 -16.94 -12.61 7.61
CA GLU A 186 -16.11 -13.39 6.70
C GLU A 186 -15.41 -14.53 7.43
N LYS A 187 -15.38 -15.71 6.81
CA LYS A 187 -14.65 -16.87 7.37
C LYS A 187 -13.15 -16.63 7.31
N VAL A 188 -12.51 -16.54 8.47
CA VAL A 188 -11.06 -16.49 8.57
C VAL A 188 -10.52 -17.91 8.43
N THR A 189 -9.77 -18.15 7.37
CA THR A 189 -9.12 -19.45 7.15
C THR A 189 -7.85 -19.58 8.00
N PRO A 190 -7.42 -20.80 8.38
CA PRO A 190 -6.15 -21.00 9.11
C PRO A 190 -4.94 -20.38 8.41
N LEU A 191 -4.96 -20.35 7.08
CA LEU A 191 -3.91 -19.74 6.26
C LEU A 191 -3.85 -18.23 6.45
N LYS A 192 -5.02 -17.55 6.50
CA LYS A 192 -5.10 -16.11 6.78
C LYS A 192 -4.58 -15.81 8.19
N THR A 193 -4.92 -16.65 9.16
CA THR A 193 -4.40 -16.51 10.54
C THR A 193 -2.88 -16.67 10.59
N ALA A 194 -2.32 -17.67 9.90
CA ALA A 194 -0.88 -17.85 9.79
C ALA A 194 -0.21 -16.63 9.12
N GLY A 195 -0.83 -16.06 8.10
CA GLY A 195 -0.37 -14.84 7.45
C GLY A 195 -0.30 -13.64 8.41
N VAL A 196 -1.33 -13.45 9.24
CA VAL A 196 -1.34 -12.40 10.28
C VAL A 196 -0.20 -12.62 11.27
N LEU A 197 -0.04 -13.83 11.78
CA LEU A 197 1.02 -14.16 12.74
C LEU A 197 2.41 -13.92 12.14
N ALA A 198 2.63 -14.33 10.89
CA ALA A 198 3.89 -14.08 10.19
C ALA A 198 4.17 -12.56 10.05
N MET A 199 3.17 -11.75 9.69
CA MET A 199 3.33 -10.29 9.60
C MET A 199 3.63 -9.67 10.98
N MET A 200 2.93 -10.08 12.04
CA MET A 200 3.21 -9.59 13.40
C MET A 200 4.65 -9.92 13.82
N THR A 201 5.06 -11.16 13.64
CA THR A 201 6.43 -11.58 13.94
C THR A 201 7.44 -10.75 13.15
N GLY A 202 7.18 -10.56 11.85
CA GLY A 202 8.05 -9.76 11.00
C GLY A 202 8.19 -8.31 11.45
N VAL A 203 7.10 -7.66 11.84
CA VAL A 203 7.14 -6.27 12.36
C VAL A 203 7.90 -6.19 13.69
N ILE A 204 7.72 -7.17 14.59
CA ILE A 204 8.49 -7.24 15.84
C ILE A 204 9.98 -7.37 15.53
N LEU A 205 10.38 -8.28 14.62
CA LEU A 205 11.78 -8.45 14.22
C LEU A 205 12.37 -7.17 13.62
N ILE A 206 11.63 -6.47 12.78
CA ILE A 206 12.06 -5.17 12.21
C ILE A 206 12.26 -4.14 13.32
N SER A 207 11.35 -4.08 14.30
CA SER A 207 11.44 -3.10 15.39
C SER A 207 12.63 -3.37 16.34
N LEU A 208 13.04 -4.63 16.47
CA LEU A 208 14.20 -5.04 17.27
C LEU A 208 15.54 -4.95 16.51
N ALA A 209 15.50 -4.73 15.22
CA ALA A 209 16.67 -4.69 14.34
C ALA A 209 17.40 -3.34 14.31
N ARG A 210 17.05 -2.43 15.23
CA ARG A 210 17.66 -1.09 15.35
C ARG A 210 19.06 -1.14 15.94
#